data_d779e89c25e8b6ae72fbebc4241675d4
#
_entry.id   d779e89c25e8b6ae72fbebc4241675d4
#
_cell.length_a   1.000
_cell.length_b   1.000
_cell.length_c   1.000
_cell.angle_alpha   90.00
_cell.angle_beta   90.00
_cell.angle_gamma   90.00
#
_symmetry.space_group_name_H-M   'P 1'
#
loop_
_entity.id
_entity.type
_entity.pdbx_description
1 polymer ?
#
loop_
_entity_poly.entity_id
_entity_poly.type
_entity_poly.pdbx_seq_one_letter_code
_entity_poly.pdbx_strand_id
1 'polypeptide(L)'
;MSDELKKSAAEKALELVQDGMLLGLGSGSTAKYFTEGVGRLVADGMKLRCVPTSRATAEMAAELGIPIVQDPVGPIDLAVDGADQVDPKLNLIKGRGGALFREKLVAEAARRFIVVVDDSKLVKQLGVGELPVEVLPFLWRTTAERLTALGVSLTVRGGEEAPYITDNGNLILNLIVEGGIKDAAAFAKALKATTGVVEHGLFIGMTDTLIVGGPEGPKVVGRLSGGAA
;
A
#
# COMPACT_ATOMS: atom_id res chain seq x y z
N MET A 1 13.91 16.82 6.44
CA MET A 1 13.36 17.07 5.07
C MET A 1 12.41 15.97 4.60
N SER A 2 12.84 14.71 4.42
CA SER A 2 11.92 13.63 3.95
C SER A 2 10.70 13.41 4.85
N ASP A 3 10.86 13.44 6.17
CA ASP A 3 9.76 13.21 7.12
C ASP A 3 8.76 14.37 7.17
N GLU A 4 9.21 15.60 7.01
CA GLU A 4 8.33 16.78 6.89
C GLU A 4 7.48 16.72 5.62
N LEU A 5 8.05 16.26 4.50
CA LEU A 5 7.31 16.09 3.24
C LEU A 5 6.25 15.01 3.36
N LYS A 6 6.58 13.86 3.96
CA LYS A 6 5.62 12.78 4.24
C LYS A 6 4.49 13.25 5.15
N LYS A 7 4.84 13.98 6.22
CA LYS A 7 3.86 14.55 7.15
C LYS A 7 2.93 15.53 6.44
N SER A 8 3.47 16.43 5.61
CA SER A 8 2.68 17.39 4.84
C SER A 8 1.67 16.68 3.89
N ALA A 9 2.09 15.61 3.21
CA ALA A 9 1.18 14.82 2.37
C ALA A 9 0.08 14.12 3.19
N ALA A 10 0.44 13.56 4.34
CA ALA A 10 -0.51 12.89 5.24
C ALA A 10 -1.51 13.89 5.86
N GLU A 11 -1.07 15.06 6.31
CA GLU A 11 -1.95 16.12 6.83
C GLU A 11 -2.93 16.61 5.77
N LYS A 12 -2.50 16.71 4.50
CA LYS A 12 -3.42 17.04 3.40
C LYS A 12 -4.49 15.97 3.17
N ALA A 13 -4.16 14.69 3.38
CA ALA A 13 -5.13 13.60 3.29
C ALA A 13 -6.16 13.64 4.44
N LEU A 14 -5.80 14.14 5.63
CA LEU A 14 -6.72 14.27 6.76
C LEU A 14 -7.88 15.24 6.48
N GLU A 15 -7.70 16.23 5.60
CA GLU A 15 -8.77 17.15 5.20
C GLU A 15 -9.95 16.43 4.51
N LEU A 16 -9.74 15.18 4.05
CA LEU A 16 -10.77 14.37 3.40
C LEU A 16 -11.57 13.51 4.37
N VAL A 17 -11.14 13.43 5.64
CA VAL A 17 -11.79 12.63 6.68
C VAL A 17 -13.04 13.36 7.19
N GLN A 18 -14.14 12.64 7.31
CA GLN A 18 -15.41 13.16 7.82
C GLN A 18 -15.92 12.28 8.97
N ASP A 19 -16.73 12.87 9.83
CA ASP A 19 -17.34 12.17 10.96
C ASP A 19 -18.19 10.97 10.50
N GLY A 20 -18.10 9.86 11.20
CA GLY A 20 -18.82 8.62 10.87
C GLY A 20 -18.15 7.70 9.85
N MET A 21 -17.08 8.14 9.19
CA MET A 21 -16.39 7.33 8.16
C MET A 21 -15.79 6.04 8.71
N LEU A 22 -15.76 5.03 7.83
CA LEU A 22 -14.91 3.84 7.95
C LEU A 22 -13.65 4.07 7.11
N LEU A 23 -12.48 4.09 7.76
CA LEU A 23 -11.20 4.39 7.13
C LEU A 23 -10.34 3.14 6.97
N GLY A 24 -9.63 3.03 5.85
CA GLY A 24 -8.50 2.12 5.67
C GLY A 24 -7.19 2.79 6.09
N LEU A 25 -6.49 2.20 7.07
CA LEU A 25 -5.20 2.70 7.54
C LEU A 25 -4.07 1.90 6.92
N GLY A 26 -3.31 2.56 6.04
CA GLY A 26 -2.15 2.01 5.37
C GLY A 26 -0.99 1.68 6.29
N SER A 27 0.05 1.10 5.72
CA SER A 27 1.28 0.71 6.41
C SER A 27 2.48 1.51 5.92
N GLY A 28 3.53 1.59 6.74
CA GLY A 28 4.80 2.25 6.41
C GLY A 28 4.90 3.70 6.86
N SER A 29 6.07 4.30 6.56
CA SER A 29 6.50 5.56 7.19
C SER A 29 5.64 6.78 6.86
N THR A 30 5.01 6.85 5.70
CA THR A 30 4.12 7.97 5.33
C THR A 30 2.72 7.75 5.89
N ALA A 31 2.17 6.54 5.79
CA ALA A 31 0.86 6.18 6.34
C ALA A 31 0.81 6.33 7.87
N LYS A 32 1.95 6.15 8.56
CA LYS A 32 2.07 6.41 10.00
C LYS A 32 1.61 7.82 10.37
N TYR A 33 2.03 8.86 9.64
CA TYR A 33 1.61 10.24 9.92
C TYR A 33 0.10 10.45 9.74
N PHE A 34 -0.50 9.75 8.76
CA PHE A 34 -1.96 9.76 8.60
C PHE A 34 -2.64 9.10 9.80
N THR A 35 -2.17 7.94 10.24
CA THR A 35 -2.71 7.23 11.43
C THR A 35 -2.59 8.09 12.69
N GLU A 36 -1.45 8.77 12.92
CA GLU A 36 -1.28 9.74 14.02
C GLU A 36 -2.31 10.89 13.94
N GLY A 37 -2.56 11.39 12.73
CA GLY A 37 -3.58 12.41 12.49
C GLY A 37 -5.00 11.93 12.80
N VAL A 38 -5.34 10.71 12.37
CA VAL A 38 -6.63 10.08 12.69
C VAL A 38 -6.80 9.94 14.21
N GLY A 39 -5.72 9.56 14.94
CA GLY A 39 -5.74 9.50 16.40
C GLY A 39 -6.08 10.85 17.03
N ARG A 40 -5.53 11.97 16.53
CA ARG A 40 -5.89 13.32 16.98
C ARG A 40 -7.37 13.64 16.73
N LEU A 41 -7.89 13.32 15.52
CA LEU A 41 -9.30 13.54 15.20
C LEU A 41 -10.25 12.75 16.13
N VAL A 42 -9.89 11.50 16.45
CA VAL A 42 -10.65 10.68 17.42
C VAL A 42 -10.60 11.28 18.83
N ALA A 43 -9.42 11.74 19.28
CA ALA A 43 -9.26 12.41 20.58
C ALA A 43 -10.08 13.70 20.67
N ASP A 44 -10.23 14.43 19.57
CA ASP A 44 -11.06 15.63 19.44
C ASP A 44 -12.56 15.32 19.31
N GLY A 45 -12.96 14.04 19.38
CA GLY A 45 -14.36 13.60 19.43
C GLY A 45 -14.97 13.12 18.11
N MET A 46 -14.19 13.05 17.02
CA MET A 46 -14.66 12.52 15.74
C MET A 46 -14.93 11.01 15.86
N LYS A 47 -16.09 10.58 15.37
CA LYS A 47 -16.53 9.18 15.42
C LYS A 47 -16.04 8.44 14.17
N LEU A 48 -14.90 7.79 14.29
CA LEU A 48 -14.28 7.03 13.20
C LEU A 48 -14.18 5.55 13.55
N ARG A 49 -14.18 4.70 12.53
CA ARG A 49 -13.84 3.28 12.62
C ARG A 49 -12.77 3.00 11.58
N CYS A 50 -11.83 2.12 11.89
CA CYS A 50 -10.66 1.94 11.02
C CYS A 50 -10.34 0.48 10.77
N VAL A 51 -9.88 0.16 9.55
CA VAL A 51 -9.37 -1.14 9.10
C VAL A 51 -7.87 -1.00 8.87
N PRO A 52 -7.00 -1.55 9.73
CA PRO A 52 -5.56 -1.49 9.56
C PRO A 52 -5.07 -2.53 8.57
N THR A 53 -4.07 -2.18 7.75
CA THR A 53 -3.48 -3.06 6.72
C THR A 53 -2.37 -3.97 7.25
N SER A 54 -1.96 -3.82 8.53
CA SER A 54 -0.94 -4.67 9.17
C SER A 54 -1.15 -4.75 10.68
N ARG A 55 -0.53 -5.75 11.31
CA ARG A 55 -0.51 -5.88 12.77
C ARG A 55 0.14 -4.64 13.42
N ALA A 56 1.25 -4.17 12.86
CA ALA A 56 1.92 -2.97 13.36
C ALA A 56 1.03 -1.71 13.27
N THR A 57 0.25 -1.55 12.20
CA THR A 57 -0.73 -0.45 12.10
C THR A 57 -1.88 -0.63 13.08
N ALA A 58 -2.32 -1.87 13.34
CA ALA A 58 -3.36 -2.17 14.33
C ALA A 58 -2.90 -1.83 15.77
N GLU A 59 -1.68 -2.22 16.12
CA GLU A 59 -1.07 -1.90 17.42
C GLU A 59 -0.96 -0.40 17.62
N MET A 60 -0.42 0.32 16.64
CA MET A 60 -0.35 1.78 16.67
C MET A 60 -1.72 2.44 16.80
N ALA A 61 -2.73 1.98 16.04
CA ALA A 61 -4.08 2.51 16.11
C ALA A 61 -4.70 2.28 17.52
N ALA A 62 -4.45 1.11 18.12
CA ALA A 62 -4.91 0.81 19.47
C ALA A 62 -4.25 1.73 20.53
N GLU A 63 -2.94 1.98 20.42
CA GLU A 63 -2.21 2.93 21.31
C GLU A 63 -2.76 4.36 21.19
N LEU A 64 -3.24 4.76 20.01
CA LEU A 64 -3.85 6.05 19.74
C LEU A 64 -5.35 6.13 20.07
N GLY A 65 -5.93 5.05 20.61
CA GLY A 65 -7.35 4.99 20.96
C GLY A 65 -8.29 4.97 19.75
N ILE A 66 -7.79 4.62 18.56
CA ILE A 66 -8.59 4.55 17.33
C ILE A 66 -9.43 3.26 17.33
N PRO A 67 -10.77 3.34 17.16
CA PRO A 67 -11.61 2.14 17.06
C PRO A 67 -11.31 1.31 15.81
N ILE A 68 -10.93 0.03 16.00
CA ILE A 68 -10.58 -0.90 14.94
C ILE A 68 -11.73 -1.84 14.62
N VAL A 69 -11.96 -2.10 13.32
CA VAL A 69 -12.86 -3.12 12.79
C VAL A 69 -12.04 -4.07 11.92
N GLN A 70 -12.12 -5.38 12.19
CA GLN A 70 -11.35 -6.39 11.42
C GLN A 70 -12.10 -6.86 10.17
N ASP A 71 -13.42 -6.99 10.25
CA ASP A 71 -14.27 -7.46 9.16
C ASP A 71 -15.53 -6.58 9.07
N PRO A 72 -15.41 -5.41 8.43
CA PRO A 72 -16.54 -4.47 8.33
C PRO A 72 -17.59 -4.97 7.34
N VAL A 73 -18.85 -4.68 7.65
CA VAL A 73 -19.95 -4.83 6.69
C VAL A 73 -20.04 -3.57 5.83
N GLY A 74 -19.93 -3.74 4.52
CA GLY A 74 -19.96 -2.65 3.54
C GLY A 74 -18.58 -2.11 3.16
N PRO A 75 -18.52 -1.15 2.22
CA PRO A 75 -17.28 -0.62 1.71
C PRO A 75 -16.57 0.30 2.72
N ILE A 76 -15.26 0.38 2.63
CA ILE A 76 -14.44 1.39 3.29
C ILE A 76 -14.68 2.73 2.57
N ASP A 77 -14.96 3.81 3.31
CA ASP A 77 -15.26 5.10 2.69
C ASP A 77 -14.01 5.73 2.06
N LEU A 78 -12.88 5.66 2.77
CA LEU A 78 -11.62 6.23 2.38
C LEU A 78 -10.46 5.36 2.89
N ALA A 79 -9.58 4.91 2.00
CA ALA A 79 -8.31 4.30 2.38
C ALA A 79 -7.16 5.24 2.04
N VAL A 80 -6.21 5.38 2.97
CA VAL A 80 -5.00 6.19 2.78
C VAL A 80 -3.78 5.34 3.04
N ASP A 81 -2.87 5.27 2.08
CA ASP A 81 -1.64 4.48 2.19
C ASP A 81 -0.47 5.13 1.43
N GLY A 82 0.75 4.69 1.73
CA GLY A 82 1.95 5.07 0.98
C GLY A 82 2.17 4.22 -0.26
N ALA A 83 3.25 4.52 -1.00
CA ALA A 83 3.75 3.68 -2.07
C ALA A 83 5.29 3.68 -2.12
N ASP A 84 5.86 2.61 -2.68
CA ASP A 84 7.30 2.51 -2.91
C ASP A 84 7.70 3.17 -4.23
N GLN A 85 6.84 3.07 -5.26
CA GLN A 85 6.96 3.75 -6.56
C GLN A 85 5.59 4.16 -7.06
N VAL A 86 5.53 5.29 -7.78
CA VAL A 86 4.33 5.80 -8.46
C VAL A 86 4.71 6.22 -9.88
N ASP A 87 4.07 5.66 -10.89
CA ASP A 87 4.26 6.04 -12.29
C ASP A 87 3.33 7.20 -12.73
N PRO A 88 3.53 7.81 -13.91
CA PRO A 88 2.67 8.89 -14.40
C PRO A 88 1.20 8.51 -14.64
N LYS A 89 0.88 7.21 -14.69
CA LYS A 89 -0.49 6.70 -14.80
C LYS A 89 -1.12 6.40 -13.44
N LEU A 90 -0.43 6.77 -12.35
CA LEU A 90 -0.80 6.49 -10.95
C LEU A 90 -0.87 4.99 -10.62
N ASN A 91 -0.17 4.15 -11.39
CA ASN A 91 0.08 2.78 -10.96
C ASN A 91 1.19 2.76 -9.92
N LEU A 92 1.14 1.77 -9.01
CA LEU A 92 2.06 1.73 -7.88
C LEU A 92 2.84 0.43 -7.83
N ILE A 93 4.04 0.51 -7.22
CA ILE A 93 4.64 -0.62 -6.51
C ILE A 93 4.52 -0.34 -5.01
N LYS A 94 4.06 -1.35 -4.26
CA LYS A 94 3.93 -1.37 -2.80
C LYS A 94 4.44 -2.69 -2.24
N GLY A 95 4.59 -2.74 -0.92
CA GLY A 95 4.90 -3.98 -0.21
C GLY A 95 6.33 -4.10 0.30
N ARG A 96 7.14 -3.03 0.26
CA ARG A 96 8.46 -3.03 0.91
C ARG A 96 8.34 -3.34 2.41
N GLY A 97 7.27 -2.88 3.08
CA GLY A 97 6.95 -3.18 4.48
C GLY A 97 6.40 -4.58 4.73
N GLY A 98 6.10 -5.38 3.69
CA GLY A 98 5.61 -6.75 3.82
C GLY A 98 4.09 -6.90 4.00
N ALA A 99 3.30 -5.83 3.90
CA ALA A 99 1.85 -5.84 4.12
C ALA A 99 1.01 -5.82 2.82
N LEU A 100 1.66 -5.99 1.65
CA LEU A 100 1.08 -5.76 0.31
C LEU A 100 -0.30 -6.39 0.08
N PHE A 101 -0.54 -7.59 0.61
CA PHE A 101 -1.79 -8.31 0.41
C PHE A 101 -2.95 -7.62 1.14
N ARG A 102 -2.77 -7.30 2.43
CA ARG A 102 -3.78 -6.57 3.20
C ARG A 102 -3.94 -5.14 2.70
N GLU A 103 -2.86 -4.48 2.32
CA GLU A 103 -2.89 -3.15 1.70
C GLU A 103 -3.77 -3.15 0.43
N LYS A 104 -3.63 -4.18 -0.43
CA LYS A 104 -4.43 -4.30 -1.65
C LYS A 104 -5.90 -4.59 -1.34
N LEU A 105 -6.19 -5.51 -0.42
CA LEU A 105 -7.56 -5.81 -0.01
C LEU A 105 -8.29 -4.56 0.52
N VAL A 106 -7.62 -3.75 1.35
CA VAL A 106 -8.20 -2.52 1.89
C VAL A 106 -8.39 -1.47 0.78
N ALA A 107 -7.42 -1.34 -0.14
CA ALA A 107 -7.54 -0.43 -1.27
C ALA A 107 -8.71 -0.82 -2.22
N GLU A 108 -8.88 -2.12 -2.51
CA GLU A 108 -9.99 -2.64 -3.34
C GLU A 108 -11.35 -2.49 -2.66
N ALA A 109 -11.41 -2.62 -1.33
CA ALA A 109 -12.65 -2.47 -0.56
C ALA A 109 -13.04 -1.00 -0.36
N ALA A 110 -12.16 -0.04 -0.68
CA ALA A 110 -12.41 1.37 -0.46
C ALA A 110 -13.15 2.01 -1.65
N ARG A 111 -14.09 2.92 -1.33
CA ARG A 111 -14.72 3.79 -2.34
C ARG A 111 -13.74 4.78 -2.94
N ARG A 112 -12.73 5.17 -2.15
CA ARG A 112 -11.66 6.07 -2.58
C ARG A 112 -10.33 5.60 -1.97
N PHE A 113 -9.34 5.42 -2.82
CA PHE A 113 -7.99 5.10 -2.42
C PHE A 113 -7.06 6.29 -2.67
N ILE A 114 -6.55 6.87 -1.59
CA ILE A 114 -5.63 8.02 -1.59
C ILE A 114 -4.21 7.51 -1.32
N VAL A 115 -3.30 7.88 -2.19
CA VAL A 115 -1.88 7.56 -2.04
C VAL A 115 -1.13 8.79 -1.57
N VAL A 116 -0.38 8.65 -0.48
CA VAL A 116 0.44 9.73 0.12
C VAL A 116 1.92 9.37 0.04
N VAL A 117 2.71 10.21 -0.62
CA VAL A 117 4.15 9.97 -0.83
C VAL A 117 4.96 11.26 -0.73
N ASP A 118 6.27 11.14 -0.58
CA ASP A 118 7.20 12.20 -0.94
C ASP A 118 7.62 12.08 -2.42
N ASP A 119 8.23 13.11 -2.98
CA ASP A 119 8.60 13.21 -4.39
C ASP A 119 9.63 12.15 -4.84
N SER A 120 10.40 11.57 -3.91
CA SER A 120 11.37 10.50 -4.22
C SER A 120 10.71 9.20 -4.70
N LYS A 121 9.40 9.07 -4.53
CA LYS A 121 8.62 7.89 -4.94
C LYS A 121 8.11 7.96 -6.38
N LEU A 122 8.21 9.13 -7.01
CA LEU A 122 7.80 9.32 -8.38
C LEU A 122 8.83 8.74 -9.34
N VAL A 123 8.40 7.84 -10.21
CA VAL A 123 9.27 7.18 -11.20
C VAL A 123 8.69 7.34 -12.61
N LYS A 124 9.56 7.34 -13.62
CA LYS A 124 9.11 7.36 -15.03
C LYS A 124 8.49 6.02 -15.44
N GLN A 125 8.98 4.92 -14.86
CA GLN A 125 8.57 3.55 -15.13
C GLN A 125 8.68 2.73 -13.86
N LEU A 126 7.70 1.86 -13.58
CA LEU A 126 7.73 0.94 -12.45
C LEU A 126 8.79 -0.15 -12.62
N GLY A 127 9.24 -0.72 -11.48
CA GLY A 127 10.14 -1.87 -11.46
C GLY A 127 11.61 -1.51 -11.50
N VAL A 128 11.96 -0.27 -11.20
CA VAL A 128 13.34 0.12 -10.89
C VAL A 128 13.62 -0.32 -9.45
N GLY A 129 14.20 -1.51 -9.29
CA GLY A 129 14.41 -2.18 -8.01
C GLY A 129 13.45 -3.35 -7.80
N GLU A 130 13.18 -3.67 -6.54
CA GLU A 130 12.43 -4.87 -6.17
C GLU A 130 10.92 -4.69 -6.31
N LEU A 131 10.26 -5.74 -6.86
CA LEU A 131 8.81 -5.92 -6.81
C LEU A 131 8.50 -7.07 -5.85
N PRO A 132 7.87 -6.79 -4.69
CA PRO A 132 7.48 -7.84 -3.76
C PRO A 132 6.31 -8.68 -4.29
N VAL A 133 6.40 -10.00 -4.12
CA VAL A 133 5.34 -10.96 -4.43
C VAL A 133 5.15 -11.87 -3.22
N GLU A 134 3.95 -11.88 -2.65
CA GLU A 134 3.57 -12.76 -1.56
C GLU A 134 3.19 -14.12 -2.10
N VAL A 135 3.81 -15.18 -1.59
CA VAL A 135 3.64 -16.55 -2.05
C VAL A 135 3.35 -17.50 -0.89
N LEU A 136 2.58 -18.53 -1.16
CA LEU A 136 2.31 -19.59 -0.19
C LEU A 136 3.60 -20.35 0.18
N PRO A 137 3.88 -20.64 1.46
CA PRO A 137 5.08 -21.36 1.88
C PRO A 137 5.18 -22.78 1.32
N PHE A 138 4.03 -23.45 1.13
CA PHE A 138 3.99 -24.79 0.57
C PHE A 138 4.47 -24.78 -0.90
N LEU A 139 5.53 -25.54 -1.18
CA LEU A 139 6.17 -25.63 -2.51
C LEU A 139 6.60 -24.26 -3.10
N TRP A 140 7.02 -23.32 -2.25
CA TRP A 140 7.42 -21.98 -2.70
C TRP A 140 8.55 -22.00 -3.73
N ARG A 141 9.48 -22.98 -3.68
CA ARG A 141 10.56 -23.10 -4.68
C ARG A 141 10.02 -23.38 -6.07
N THR A 142 8.99 -24.22 -6.18
CA THR A 142 8.29 -24.45 -7.47
C THR A 142 7.57 -23.20 -7.96
N THR A 143 7.02 -22.39 -7.03
CA THR A 143 6.45 -21.08 -7.37
C THR A 143 7.54 -20.12 -7.85
N ALA A 144 8.69 -20.09 -7.19
CA ALA A 144 9.85 -19.29 -7.58
C ALA A 144 10.35 -19.64 -9.00
N GLU A 145 10.46 -20.93 -9.34
CA GLU A 145 10.81 -21.40 -10.69
C GLU A 145 9.83 -20.90 -11.75
N ARG A 146 8.51 -20.95 -11.47
CA ARG A 146 7.48 -20.42 -12.36
C ARG A 146 7.58 -18.91 -12.56
N LEU A 147 7.87 -18.17 -11.49
CA LEU A 147 8.09 -16.72 -11.56
C LEU A 147 9.35 -16.40 -12.38
N THR A 148 10.44 -17.14 -12.18
CA THR A 148 11.68 -16.97 -12.95
C THR A 148 11.45 -17.22 -14.45
N ALA A 149 10.55 -18.15 -14.81
CA ALA A 149 10.18 -18.40 -16.22
C ALA A 149 9.48 -17.18 -16.88
N LEU A 150 9.02 -16.19 -16.10
CA LEU A 150 8.52 -14.91 -16.64
C LEU A 150 9.66 -13.94 -17.04
N GLY A 151 10.93 -14.36 -16.93
CA GLY A 151 12.09 -13.56 -17.32
C GLY A 151 12.58 -12.62 -16.22
N VAL A 152 12.38 -12.97 -14.95
CA VAL A 152 12.85 -12.19 -13.80
C VAL A 152 13.86 -12.96 -12.97
N SER A 153 14.74 -12.26 -12.29
CA SER A 153 15.48 -12.80 -11.14
C SER A 153 14.72 -12.51 -9.86
N LEU A 154 14.97 -13.28 -8.79
CA LEU A 154 14.30 -13.09 -7.52
C LEU A 154 15.20 -13.50 -6.33
N THR A 155 14.84 -12.97 -5.16
CA THR A 155 15.41 -13.35 -3.88
C THR A 155 14.29 -13.59 -2.85
N VAL A 156 14.54 -14.46 -1.89
CA VAL A 156 13.65 -14.66 -0.74
C VAL A 156 13.91 -13.56 0.27
N ARG A 157 12.90 -12.83 0.66
CA ARG A 157 13.04 -11.80 1.70
C ARG A 157 13.45 -12.43 3.04
N GLY A 158 14.51 -11.91 3.65
CA GLY A 158 15.11 -12.46 4.86
C GLY A 158 16.10 -13.60 4.60
N GLY A 159 16.21 -14.10 3.35
CA GLY A 159 17.03 -15.25 2.98
C GLY A 159 16.30 -16.58 3.15
N GLU A 160 16.85 -17.65 2.59
CA GLU A 160 16.21 -18.99 2.60
C GLU A 160 16.25 -19.67 3.98
N GLU A 161 17.28 -19.37 4.79
CA GLU A 161 17.47 -19.98 6.11
C GLU A 161 16.53 -19.38 7.18
N ALA A 162 16.22 -18.07 7.07
CA ALA A 162 15.36 -17.35 7.99
C ALA A 162 14.43 -16.40 7.24
N PRO A 163 13.50 -16.91 6.42
CA PRO A 163 12.67 -16.08 5.56
C PRO A 163 11.74 -15.19 6.39
N TYR A 164 11.51 -13.97 5.85
CA TYR A 164 10.50 -13.08 6.39
C TYR A 164 9.11 -13.71 6.23
N ILE A 165 8.33 -13.75 7.30
CA ILE A 165 6.95 -14.25 7.31
C ILE A 165 6.00 -13.05 7.41
N THR A 166 5.06 -12.97 6.47
CA THR A 166 4.02 -11.92 6.47
C THR A 166 3.02 -12.10 7.62
N ASP A 167 2.22 -11.08 7.89
CA ASP A 167 1.10 -11.16 8.85
C ASP A 167 0.08 -12.26 8.51
N ASN A 168 0.12 -12.77 7.27
CA ASN A 168 -0.76 -13.83 6.77
C ASN A 168 -0.11 -15.23 6.82
N GLY A 169 1.13 -15.34 7.31
CA GLY A 169 1.88 -16.58 7.36
C GLY A 169 2.54 -16.99 6.05
N ASN A 170 2.67 -16.07 5.09
CA ASN A 170 3.24 -16.32 3.77
C ASN A 170 4.68 -15.80 3.66
N LEU A 171 5.37 -16.19 2.57
CA LEU A 171 6.70 -15.68 2.20
C LEU A 171 6.58 -14.49 1.25
N ILE A 172 7.66 -13.71 1.14
CA ILE A 172 7.81 -12.70 0.08
C ILE A 172 9.01 -13.05 -0.78
N LEU A 173 8.78 -13.14 -2.09
CA LEU A 173 9.81 -13.17 -3.11
C LEU A 173 9.95 -11.76 -3.69
N ASN A 174 11.15 -11.18 -3.60
CA ASN A 174 11.46 -9.90 -4.21
C ASN A 174 11.94 -10.14 -5.63
N LEU A 175 11.14 -9.75 -6.63
CA LEU A 175 11.45 -9.89 -8.04
C LEU A 175 12.23 -8.67 -8.55
N ILE A 176 13.21 -8.91 -9.41
CA ILE A 176 13.94 -7.89 -10.14
C ILE A 176 13.67 -8.08 -11.63
N VAL A 177 13.11 -7.04 -12.25
CA VAL A 177 12.83 -6.98 -13.69
C VAL A 177 13.90 -6.12 -14.34
N GLU A 178 14.79 -6.74 -15.09
CA GLU A 178 15.86 -6.00 -15.77
C GLU A 178 15.28 -4.98 -16.77
N GLY A 179 15.73 -3.73 -16.67
CA GLY A 179 15.20 -2.62 -17.46
C GLY A 179 13.81 -2.11 -17.06
N GLY A 180 13.26 -2.58 -15.91
CA GLY A 180 11.95 -2.17 -15.41
C GLY A 180 10.75 -2.83 -16.11
N ILE A 181 9.56 -2.54 -15.64
CA ILE A 181 8.32 -3.17 -16.11
C ILE A 181 7.72 -2.32 -17.24
N LYS A 182 7.75 -2.84 -18.48
CA LYS A 182 7.24 -2.13 -19.67
C LYS A 182 5.72 -2.08 -19.72
N ASP A 183 5.05 -3.19 -19.39
CA ASP A 183 3.59 -3.32 -19.32
C ASP A 183 3.21 -3.85 -17.95
N ALA A 184 2.94 -2.92 -17.03
CA ALA A 184 2.63 -3.25 -15.64
C ALA A 184 1.31 -4.03 -15.51
N ALA A 185 0.32 -3.77 -16.36
CA ALA A 185 -0.96 -4.46 -16.32
C ALA A 185 -0.85 -5.91 -16.81
N ALA A 186 -0.17 -6.13 -17.92
CA ALA A 186 0.07 -7.49 -18.42
C ALA A 186 0.94 -8.30 -17.44
N PHE A 187 1.96 -7.68 -16.86
CA PHE A 187 2.83 -8.34 -15.89
C PHE A 187 2.09 -8.68 -14.58
N ALA A 188 1.27 -7.76 -14.05
CA ALA A 188 0.40 -8.01 -12.89
C ALA A 188 -0.51 -9.23 -13.13
N LYS A 189 -1.13 -9.32 -14.32
CA LYS A 189 -1.97 -10.45 -14.70
C LYS A 189 -1.20 -11.77 -14.74
N ALA A 190 0.02 -11.77 -15.30
CA ALA A 190 0.88 -12.96 -15.37
C ALA A 190 1.30 -13.43 -13.97
N LEU A 191 1.70 -12.50 -13.07
CA LEU A 191 2.02 -12.81 -11.70
C LEU A 191 0.82 -13.45 -10.97
N LYS A 192 -0.37 -12.84 -11.08
CA LYS A 192 -1.58 -13.33 -10.41
C LYS A 192 -2.04 -14.68 -10.93
N ALA A 193 -1.79 -15.00 -12.21
CA ALA A 193 -2.09 -16.29 -12.82
C ALA A 193 -1.10 -17.40 -12.40
N THR A 194 0.01 -17.06 -11.76
CA THR A 194 1.02 -18.04 -11.33
C THR A 194 0.56 -18.77 -10.07
N THR A 195 0.32 -20.08 -10.17
CA THR A 195 -0.08 -20.92 -9.04
C THR A 195 0.96 -20.85 -7.92
N GLY A 196 0.51 -20.57 -6.70
CA GLY A 196 1.34 -20.37 -5.52
C GLY A 196 1.57 -18.90 -5.18
N VAL A 197 1.31 -17.97 -6.11
CA VAL A 197 1.24 -16.53 -5.81
C VAL A 197 -0.06 -16.22 -5.09
N VAL A 198 0.04 -15.60 -3.93
CA VAL A 198 -1.08 -15.06 -3.17
C VAL A 198 -1.45 -13.68 -3.70
N GLU A 199 -0.45 -12.76 -3.73
CA GLU A 199 -0.62 -11.41 -4.27
C GLU A 199 0.75 -10.81 -4.63
N HIS A 200 0.73 -9.73 -5.38
CA HIS A 200 1.92 -9.00 -5.85
C HIS A 200 1.82 -7.50 -5.56
N GLY A 201 2.95 -6.82 -5.47
CA GLY A 201 3.07 -5.41 -5.14
C GLY A 201 2.66 -4.42 -6.23
N LEU A 202 2.19 -4.87 -7.41
CA LEU A 202 1.67 -3.98 -8.45
C LEU A 202 0.20 -3.62 -8.15
N PHE A 203 -0.10 -2.33 -8.01
CA PHE A 203 -1.44 -1.76 -7.83
C PHE A 203 -1.78 -0.97 -9.10
N ILE A 204 -2.57 -1.56 -9.97
CA ILE A 204 -2.82 -1.06 -11.32
C ILE A 204 -4.21 -0.43 -11.40
N GLY A 205 -4.28 0.87 -11.73
CA GLY A 205 -5.54 1.59 -11.92
C GLY A 205 -6.37 1.73 -10.63
N MET A 206 -5.76 1.61 -9.45
CA MET A 206 -6.46 1.63 -8.16
C MET A 206 -6.45 3.00 -7.48
N THR A 207 -5.51 3.88 -7.83
CA THR A 207 -5.31 5.17 -7.18
C THR A 207 -6.31 6.21 -7.68
N ASP A 208 -7.18 6.73 -6.81
CA ASP A 208 -8.09 7.83 -7.15
C ASP A 208 -7.41 9.19 -7.04
N THR A 209 -6.57 9.35 -6.01
CA THR A 209 -5.87 10.60 -5.73
C THR A 209 -4.46 10.30 -5.22
N LEU A 210 -3.49 11.00 -5.78
CA LEU A 210 -2.11 11.02 -5.29
C LEU A 210 -1.84 12.38 -4.65
N ILE A 211 -1.30 12.36 -3.43
CA ILE A 211 -0.82 13.54 -2.71
C ILE A 211 0.68 13.41 -2.53
N VAL A 212 1.42 14.31 -3.14
CA VAL A 212 2.89 14.32 -3.11
C VAL A 212 3.36 15.43 -2.20
N GLY A 213 4.01 15.11 -1.11
CA GLY A 213 4.69 16.09 -0.25
C GLY A 213 5.90 16.68 -0.96
N GLY A 214 5.97 17.98 -1.05
CA GLY A 214 7.05 18.71 -1.68
C GLY A 214 7.46 19.96 -0.87
N PRO A 215 8.62 20.58 -1.18
CA PRO A 215 9.14 21.74 -0.43
C PRO A 215 8.23 22.99 -0.50
N GLU A 216 7.41 23.10 -1.54
CA GLU A 216 6.43 24.18 -1.73
C GLU A 216 5.03 23.82 -1.17
N GLY A 217 4.92 22.74 -0.40
CA GLY A 217 3.68 22.17 0.08
C GLY A 217 3.21 20.94 -0.70
N PRO A 218 2.12 20.29 -0.23
CA PRO A 218 1.61 19.08 -0.87
C PRO A 218 0.95 19.39 -2.22
N LYS A 219 1.35 18.63 -3.25
CA LYS A 219 0.72 18.67 -4.58
C LYS A 219 -0.28 17.53 -4.71
N VAL A 220 -1.46 17.82 -5.27
CA VAL A 220 -2.53 16.84 -5.45
C VAL A 220 -2.71 16.54 -6.93
N VAL A 221 -2.73 15.24 -7.27
CA VAL A 221 -3.00 14.73 -8.62
C VAL A 221 -4.19 13.78 -8.54
N GLY A 222 -5.23 14.05 -9.34
CA GLY A 222 -6.49 13.31 -9.30
C GLY A 222 -7.63 14.12 -8.65
N ARG A 223 -8.73 13.46 -8.30
CA ARG A 223 -9.93 14.13 -7.77
C ARG A 223 -9.87 14.26 -6.24
N LEU A 224 -9.94 15.50 -5.71
CA LEU A 224 -10.18 15.75 -4.28
C LEU A 224 -11.66 15.80 -3.91
N SER A 225 -12.56 16.09 -4.88
CA SER A 225 -13.97 16.27 -4.60
C SER A 225 -14.68 14.95 -4.29
N GLY A 226 -15.23 14.84 -3.09
CA GLY A 226 -16.27 13.87 -2.75
C GLY A 226 -17.56 14.24 -3.49
N GLY A 227 -17.68 13.83 -4.74
CA GLY A 227 -18.97 13.87 -5.43
C GLY A 227 -19.68 12.57 -5.10
N ALA A 228 -20.74 12.65 -4.29
CA ALA A 228 -21.76 11.62 -4.25
C ALA A 228 -22.32 11.46 -5.68
N ALA A 229 -22.31 10.25 -6.20
CA ALA A 229 -23.15 9.84 -7.30
C ALA A 229 -24.21 8.90 -6.73
#